data_c0eed2f97edbe17109734fa9a4789e1b
#
_entry.id   c0eed2f97edbe17109734fa9a4789e1b
#
_cell.length_a   1.000
_cell.length_b   1.000
_cell.length_c   1.000
_cell.angle_alpha   90.00
_cell.angle_beta   90.00
_cell.angle_gamma   90.00
#
_symmetry.space_group_name_H-M   'P 1'
#
loop_
_entity.id
_entity.type
_entity.pdbx_description
1 polymer ?
#
loop_
_entity_poly.entity_id
_entity_poly.type
_entity_poly.pdbx_seq_one_letter_code
_entity_poly.pdbx_strand_id
1 'polypeptide(L)'
;MSAGGGPARTGTGAERPDGPLLRAEELRHSYGGRTVLDLELLEVAAGEIVAVLGPNGAGKSTLFRLLLLLEAPDRGRILLGGRPLRSGDTAARRRLAGVFQRPWLFSGSVAMNVAFGLRARGVGAAERRARVAEALGWLGVAELAEAPVHTLSGGEAQRVALARALVLRPELLLLDEPTAGLDIAVRRSFREDVERAVRAHAGGAVLITHDAADAFAVADRVAVLEEGRLTQMGTPAALAAAPASTFVAAFTGQELLLHGTVETVDPDGLLRVLTSGGVRLLAPPPAAAEPPGTHAAEPPRAGAAVHVAYRPEDVALAAGHEEAPSSVVNRFPVRVAAVTPAGPLVRVRLEGPLPLVALLTRQSAERLALVPGVHAEARLKAAALRTFPA
;
A
#
# COMPACT_ATOMS: atom_id res chain seq x y z
N MET A 1 16.10 48.17 10.69
CA MET A 1 15.57 47.84 12.01
C MET A 1 14.05 47.82 11.90
N SER A 2 13.42 46.70 11.92
CA SER A 2 12.18 46.39 12.63
C SER A 2 11.72 45.00 12.23
N ALA A 3 11.66 44.13 13.21
CA ALA A 3 11.32 42.71 13.09
C ALA A 3 9.80 42.57 12.93
N GLY A 4 9.40 41.81 11.91
CA GLY A 4 8.03 41.32 11.74
C GLY A 4 7.84 40.00 12.48
N GLY A 5 7.19 40.04 13.66
CA GLY A 5 6.79 38.83 14.40
C GLY A 5 5.66 38.09 13.68
N GLY A 6 5.88 36.84 13.33
CA GLY A 6 4.84 35.91 12.90
C GLY A 6 3.93 35.54 14.09
N PRO A 7 2.64 35.22 13.85
CA PRO A 7 1.71 34.92 14.92
C PRO A 7 2.09 33.55 15.59
N ALA A 8 2.21 33.64 16.92
CA ALA A 8 2.43 32.47 17.78
C ALA A 8 1.26 31.51 17.68
N ARG A 9 1.59 30.23 17.47
CA ARG A 9 0.66 29.10 17.56
C ARG A 9 0.23 28.92 19.02
N THR A 10 -0.92 29.45 19.38
CA THR A 10 -1.61 29.09 20.62
C THR A 10 -2.37 27.77 20.37
N GLY A 11 -1.65 26.67 20.33
CA GLY A 11 -2.23 25.34 20.45
C GLY A 11 -2.41 25.01 21.91
N THR A 12 -3.65 24.93 22.38
CA THR A 12 -4.02 24.28 23.65
C THR A 12 -3.39 22.90 23.67
N GLY A 13 -2.39 22.73 24.56
CA GLY A 13 -1.75 21.44 24.83
C GLY A 13 -2.74 20.45 25.43
N ALA A 14 -3.48 19.74 24.58
CA ALA A 14 -4.02 18.47 24.95
C ALA A 14 -2.84 17.50 24.91
N GLU A 15 -2.47 16.96 26.06
CA GLU A 15 -1.53 15.84 26.18
C GLU A 15 -1.93 14.79 25.15
N ARG A 16 -1.00 14.45 24.23
CA ARG A 16 -1.19 13.34 23.30
C ARG A 16 -1.28 12.10 24.19
N PRO A 17 -2.36 11.31 24.12
CA PRO A 17 -2.43 10.09 24.91
C PRO A 17 -1.23 9.20 24.52
N ASP A 18 -0.52 8.68 25.52
CA ASP A 18 0.53 7.68 25.36
C ASP A 18 -0.10 6.41 24.77
N GLY A 19 -0.15 6.29 23.45
CA GLY A 19 -0.73 5.15 22.75
C GLY A 19 -1.22 5.46 21.33
N PRO A 20 -1.56 4.42 20.56
CA PRO A 20 -2.07 4.58 19.20
C PRO A 20 -3.43 5.29 19.19
N LEU A 21 -3.67 6.08 18.13
CA LEU A 21 -4.97 6.69 17.88
C LEU A 21 -6.05 5.64 17.66
N LEU A 22 -5.80 4.67 16.77
CA LEU A 22 -6.66 3.51 16.53
C LEU A 22 -5.92 2.27 16.95
N ARG A 23 -6.64 1.35 17.62
CA ARG A 23 -6.16 0.00 17.91
C ARG A 23 -7.30 -0.99 17.69
N ALA A 24 -7.09 -1.91 16.77
CA ALA A 24 -8.01 -3.01 16.47
C ALA A 24 -7.32 -4.31 16.87
N GLU A 25 -7.90 -5.05 17.84
CA GLU A 25 -7.30 -6.23 18.47
C GLU A 25 -8.19 -7.45 18.27
N GLU A 26 -7.57 -8.56 17.85
CA GLU A 26 -8.19 -9.88 17.72
C GLU A 26 -9.51 -9.84 16.92
N LEU A 27 -9.58 -8.96 15.92
CA LEU A 27 -10.79 -8.79 15.12
C LEU A 27 -11.05 -10.02 14.27
N ARG A 28 -12.17 -10.69 14.56
CA ARG A 28 -12.67 -11.78 13.72
C ARG A 28 -14.08 -11.46 13.23
N HIS A 29 -14.31 -11.74 11.95
CA HIS A 29 -15.63 -11.58 11.35
C HIS A 29 -15.89 -12.64 10.27
N SER A 30 -17.13 -13.13 10.23
CA SER A 30 -17.55 -14.22 9.36
C SER A 30 -18.86 -13.88 8.67
N TYR A 31 -19.02 -14.29 7.43
CA TYR A 31 -20.29 -14.28 6.71
C TYR A 31 -20.70 -15.71 6.36
N GLY A 32 -21.92 -16.11 6.74
CA GLY A 32 -22.43 -17.45 6.45
C GLY A 32 -21.54 -18.59 6.97
N GLY A 33 -20.89 -18.40 8.12
CA GLY A 33 -19.98 -19.38 8.74
C GLY A 33 -18.55 -19.40 8.17
N ARG A 34 -18.28 -18.64 7.10
CA ARG A 34 -16.93 -18.49 6.55
C ARG A 34 -16.25 -17.28 7.17
N THR A 35 -15.13 -17.49 7.84
CA THR A 35 -14.28 -16.39 8.34
C THR A 35 -13.69 -15.62 7.16
N VAL A 36 -13.91 -14.30 7.14
CA VAL A 36 -13.41 -13.38 6.10
C VAL A 36 -12.39 -12.40 6.64
N LEU A 37 -12.30 -12.25 7.96
CA LEU A 37 -11.29 -11.44 8.64
C LEU A 37 -10.89 -12.13 9.94
N ASP A 38 -9.58 -12.26 10.15
CA ASP A 38 -8.96 -12.81 11.36
C ASP A 38 -7.65 -12.03 11.58
N LEU A 39 -7.79 -10.85 12.17
CA LEU A 39 -6.74 -9.85 12.31
C LEU A 39 -6.33 -9.77 13.79
N GLU A 40 -5.07 -10.05 14.07
CA GLU A 40 -4.53 -10.03 15.43
C GLU A 40 -4.41 -8.60 15.96
N LEU A 41 -3.74 -7.72 15.21
CA LEU A 41 -3.51 -6.34 15.63
C LEU A 41 -3.37 -5.41 14.42
N LEU A 42 -4.07 -4.28 14.47
CA LEU A 42 -3.84 -3.13 13.59
C LEU A 42 -3.81 -1.85 14.42
N GLU A 43 -2.72 -1.11 14.34
CA GLU A 43 -2.54 0.16 15.03
C GLU A 43 -2.28 1.30 14.05
N VAL A 44 -2.86 2.46 14.36
CA VAL A 44 -2.61 3.73 13.66
C VAL A 44 -2.24 4.76 14.69
N ALA A 45 -1.10 5.41 14.54
CA ALA A 45 -0.67 6.49 15.41
C ALA A 45 -1.41 7.82 15.10
N ALA A 46 -1.35 8.77 16.01
CA ALA A 46 -1.92 10.10 15.77
C ALA A 46 -1.15 10.82 14.64
N GLY A 47 -1.88 11.30 13.65
CA GLY A 47 -1.34 11.96 12.46
C GLY A 47 -0.81 11.00 11.39
N GLU A 48 -0.87 9.69 11.63
CA GLU A 48 -0.41 8.66 10.70
C GLU A 48 -1.46 8.33 9.64
N ILE A 49 -0.99 8.04 8.43
CA ILE A 49 -1.76 7.44 7.35
C ILE A 49 -1.28 6.01 7.18
N VAL A 50 -2.13 5.04 7.49
CA VAL A 50 -1.87 3.61 7.25
C VAL A 50 -2.66 3.16 6.03
N ALA A 51 -1.98 2.62 5.02
CA ALA A 51 -2.65 1.95 3.91
C ALA A 51 -2.87 0.47 4.22
N VAL A 52 -4.06 -0.04 3.94
CA VAL A 52 -4.38 -1.47 3.93
C VAL A 52 -4.41 -1.94 2.48
N LEU A 53 -3.39 -2.69 2.10
CA LEU A 53 -3.19 -3.24 0.76
C LEU A 53 -3.55 -4.73 0.74
N GLY A 54 -4.13 -5.21 -0.34
CA GLY A 54 -4.43 -6.64 -0.48
C GLY A 54 -5.20 -6.96 -1.76
N PRO A 55 -5.26 -8.24 -2.18
CA PRO A 55 -6.03 -8.66 -3.35
C PRO A 55 -7.53 -8.50 -3.13
N ASN A 56 -8.30 -8.67 -4.20
CA ASN A 56 -9.75 -8.74 -4.10
C ASN A 56 -10.16 -9.95 -3.25
N GLY A 57 -11.10 -9.76 -2.34
CA GLY A 57 -11.51 -10.82 -1.42
C GLY A 57 -10.66 -10.99 -0.16
N ALA A 58 -9.58 -10.21 0.01
CA ALA A 58 -8.71 -10.28 1.20
C ALA A 58 -9.35 -9.84 2.51
N GLY A 59 -10.59 -9.33 2.51
CA GLY A 59 -11.26 -8.85 3.74
C GLY A 59 -11.21 -7.33 3.95
N LYS A 60 -10.61 -6.56 3.02
CA LYS A 60 -10.44 -5.10 3.15
C LYS A 60 -11.76 -4.34 3.38
N SER A 61 -12.78 -4.61 2.58
CA SER A 61 -14.09 -3.95 2.74
C SER A 61 -14.81 -4.36 4.03
N THR A 62 -14.56 -5.57 4.53
CA THR A 62 -15.05 -6.02 5.85
C THR A 62 -14.37 -5.22 6.94
N LEU A 63 -13.04 -5.10 6.91
CA LEU A 63 -12.28 -4.26 7.84
C LEU A 63 -12.79 -2.81 7.83
N PHE A 64 -13.00 -2.22 6.65
CA PHE A 64 -13.55 -0.87 6.50
C PHE A 64 -14.91 -0.70 7.23
N ARG A 65 -15.84 -1.66 7.04
CA ARG A 65 -17.16 -1.60 7.68
C ARG A 65 -17.08 -1.75 9.19
N LEU A 66 -16.21 -2.62 9.67
CA LEU A 66 -15.97 -2.80 11.11
C LEU A 66 -15.38 -1.53 11.74
N LEU A 67 -14.36 -0.92 11.10
CA LEU A 67 -13.73 0.31 11.59
C LEU A 67 -14.69 1.50 11.56
N LEU A 68 -15.63 1.56 10.61
CA LEU A 68 -16.71 2.57 10.57
C LEU A 68 -17.89 2.25 11.49
N LEU A 69 -17.84 1.14 12.22
CA LEU A 69 -18.93 0.67 13.10
C LEU A 69 -20.25 0.43 12.32
N LEU A 70 -20.17 0.09 11.04
CA LEU A 70 -21.32 -0.29 10.22
C LEU A 70 -21.74 -1.73 10.53
N GLU A 71 -20.76 -2.57 10.89
CA GLU A 71 -20.94 -3.95 11.34
C GLU A 71 -20.22 -4.13 12.68
N ALA A 72 -20.62 -5.13 13.45
CA ALA A 72 -19.92 -5.52 14.67
C ALA A 72 -19.01 -6.71 14.37
N PRO A 73 -17.79 -6.78 14.92
CA PRO A 73 -16.98 -7.97 14.81
C PRO A 73 -17.59 -9.13 15.62
N ASP A 74 -17.37 -10.39 15.19
CA ASP A 74 -17.77 -11.57 15.95
C ASP A 74 -16.93 -11.71 17.23
N ARG A 75 -15.65 -11.32 17.15
CA ARG A 75 -14.69 -11.27 18.26
C ARG A 75 -13.77 -10.07 18.13
N GLY A 76 -13.10 -9.76 19.25
CA GLY A 76 -12.13 -8.67 19.31
C GLY A 76 -12.77 -7.32 19.64
N ARG A 77 -11.96 -6.28 19.57
CA ARG A 77 -12.37 -4.92 19.90
C ARG A 77 -11.65 -3.87 19.09
N ILE A 78 -12.30 -2.72 18.94
CA ILE A 78 -11.76 -1.54 18.28
C ILE A 78 -11.71 -0.43 19.33
N LEU A 79 -10.55 0.21 19.49
CA LEU A 79 -10.37 1.34 20.41
C LEU A 79 -9.93 2.57 19.58
N LEU A 80 -10.46 3.75 19.95
CA LEU A 80 -10.06 5.03 19.40
C LEU A 80 -9.66 5.97 20.55
N GLY A 81 -8.39 6.40 20.58
CA GLY A 81 -7.83 7.15 21.70
C GLY A 81 -7.96 6.38 23.03
N GLY A 82 -7.71 5.08 23.03
CA GLY A 82 -7.83 4.17 24.17
C GLY A 82 -9.26 3.83 24.60
N ARG A 83 -10.31 4.41 23.96
CA ARG A 83 -11.71 4.16 24.30
C ARG A 83 -12.33 3.14 23.36
N PRO A 84 -13.00 2.09 23.89
CA PRO A 84 -13.65 1.10 23.05
C PRO A 84 -14.78 1.71 22.23
N LEU A 85 -14.83 1.36 20.93
CA LEU A 85 -15.89 1.71 20.02
C LEU A 85 -16.89 0.54 19.93
N ARG A 86 -18.17 0.86 19.88
CA ARG A 86 -19.23 -0.16 19.75
C ARG A 86 -20.14 0.18 18.56
N SER A 87 -20.52 -0.84 17.79
CA SER A 87 -21.55 -0.68 16.77
C SER A 87 -22.85 -0.17 17.42
N GLY A 88 -23.51 0.80 16.77
CA GLY A 88 -24.68 1.47 17.33
C GLY A 88 -24.39 2.72 18.16
N ASP A 89 -23.16 2.95 18.64
CA ASP A 89 -22.80 4.16 19.38
C ASP A 89 -22.69 5.38 18.45
N THR A 90 -23.67 6.26 18.52
CA THR A 90 -23.71 7.49 17.70
C THR A 90 -22.58 8.47 18.09
N ALA A 91 -22.19 8.52 19.35
CA ALA A 91 -21.11 9.41 19.80
C ALA A 91 -19.76 8.91 19.24
N ALA A 92 -19.52 7.61 19.27
CA ALA A 92 -18.35 7.00 18.66
C ALA A 92 -18.31 7.23 17.15
N ARG A 93 -19.44 7.02 16.43
CA ARG A 93 -19.52 7.27 14.99
C ARG A 93 -19.24 8.72 14.59
N ARG A 94 -19.57 9.70 15.42
CA ARG A 94 -19.29 11.12 15.15
C ARG A 94 -17.81 11.47 15.17
N ARG A 95 -16.96 10.59 15.74
CA ARG A 95 -15.50 10.73 15.76
C ARG A 95 -14.85 10.19 14.48
N LEU A 96 -15.61 9.42 13.68
CA LEU A 96 -15.18 8.77 12.46
C LEU A 96 -15.77 9.46 11.24
N ALA A 97 -15.07 9.41 10.11
CA ALA A 97 -15.64 9.72 8.80
C ALA A 97 -15.15 8.70 7.76
N GLY A 98 -15.98 8.42 6.76
CA GLY A 98 -15.65 7.49 5.70
C GLY A 98 -15.91 8.07 4.33
N VAL A 99 -15.00 7.78 3.38
CA VAL A 99 -15.18 8.00 1.94
C VAL A 99 -15.20 6.63 1.28
N PHE A 100 -16.29 6.31 0.61
CA PHE A 100 -16.50 5.05 -0.09
C PHE A 100 -15.92 5.11 -1.50
N GLN A 101 -15.63 3.98 -2.08
CA GLN A 101 -15.11 3.83 -3.44
C GLN A 101 -15.95 4.59 -4.48
N ARG A 102 -17.27 4.52 -4.38
CA ARG A 102 -18.18 5.37 -5.16
C ARG A 102 -18.65 6.52 -4.27
N PRO A 103 -18.41 7.78 -4.69
CA PRO A 103 -18.88 8.93 -3.92
C PRO A 103 -20.41 9.07 -4.03
N TRP A 104 -21.12 8.53 -3.05
CA TRP A 104 -22.57 8.71 -2.94
C TRP A 104 -22.86 10.15 -2.49
N LEU A 105 -23.17 11.01 -3.46
CA LEU A 105 -23.60 12.38 -3.21
C LEU A 105 -25.13 12.48 -3.27
N PHE A 106 -25.70 13.26 -2.35
CA PHE A 106 -27.14 13.54 -2.35
C PHE A 106 -27.48 14.51 -3.47
N SER A 107 -28.67 14.41 -4.05
CA SER A 107 -29.17 15.38 -5.03
C SER A 107 -29.12 16.80 -4.47
N GLY A 108 -28.69 17.77 -5.29
CA GLY A 108 -28.53 19.18 -4.93
C GLY A 108 -27.13 19.73 -5.18
N SER A 109 -26.76 20.82 -4.51
CA SER A 109 -25.46 21.46 -4.72
C SER A 109 -24.33 20.77 -3.96
N VAL A 110 -23.11 21.06 -4.38
CA VAL A 110 -21.86 20.65 -3.70
C VAL A 110 -21.86 21.16 -2.27
N ALA A 111 -22.14 22.45 -2.07
CA ALA A 111 -22.17 23.06 -0.73
C ALA A 111 -23.17 22.36 0.20
N MET A 112 -24.36 21.99 -0.33
CA MET A 112 -25.36 21.26 0.43
C MET A 112 -24.86 19.88 0.88
N ASN A 113 -24.13 19.17 0.02
CA ASN A 113 -23.55 17.87 0.32
C ASN A 113 -22.49 17.98 1.44
N VAL A 114 -21.57 18.93 1.32
CA VAL A 114 -20.52 19.15 2.34
C VAL A 114 -21.13 19.62 3.67
N ALA A 115 -22.15 20.47 3.62
CA ALA A 115 -22.88 20.97 4.81
C ALA A 115 -23.68 19.89 5.56
N PHE A 116 -23.99 18.76 4.93
CA PHE A 116 -24.94 17.76 5.46
C PHE A 116 -24.59 17.29 6.87
N GLY A 117 -23.35 16.83 7.07
CA GLY A 117 -22.90 16.34 8.37
C GLY A 117 -22.85 17.42 9.47
N LEU A 118 -22.47 18.65 9.09
CA LEU A 118 -22.49 19.80 10.03
C LEU A 118 -23.90 20.15 10.45
N ARG A 119 -24.88 20.10 9.51
CA ARG A 119 -26.28 20.33 9.83
C ARG A 119 -26.83 19.24 10.77
N ALA A 120 -26.50 17.97 10.53
CA ALA A 120 -26.88 16.86 11.39
C ALA A 120 -26.26 16.96 12.80
N ARG A 121 -25.14 17.68 12.94
CA ARG A 121 -24.50 17.99 14.23
C ARG A 121 -25.02 19.29 14.90
N GLY A 122 -26.00 19.99 14.28
CA GLY A 122 -26.59 21.21 14.84
C GLY A 122 -25.72 22.46 14.70
N VAL A 123 -24.71 22.45 13.81
CA VAL A 123 -23.82 23.62 13.57
C VAL A 123 -24.62 24.77 12.96
N GLY A 124 -24.47 25.97 13.52
CA GLY A 124 -25.19 27.19 13.12
C GLY A 124 -24.91 27.58 11.66
N ALA A 125 -25.86 28.27 11.03
CA ALA A 125 -25.82 28.53 9.58
C ALA A 125 -24.58 29.35 9.13
N ALA A 126 -24.16 30.34 9.92
CA ALA A 126 -22.98 31.17 9.60
C ALA A 126 -21.68 30.36 9.68
N GLU A 127 -21.46 29.65 10.78
CA GLU A 127 -20.30 28.78 10.97
C GLU A 127 -20.27 27.68 9.92
N ARG A 128 -21.43 27.06 9.63
CA ARG A 128 -21.53 25.99 8.62
C ARG A 128 -21.10 26.49 7.23
N ARG A 129 -21.55 27.70 6.81
CA ARG A 129 -21.12 28.28 5.54
C ARG A 129 -19.61 28.51 5.49
N ALA A 130 -19.03 29.07 6.55
CA ALA A 130 -17.59 29.30 6.64
C ALA A 130 -16.79 28.00 6.54
N ARG A 131 -17.17 26.97 7.32
CA ARG A 131 -16.49 25.66 7.31
C ARG A 131 -16.64 24.93 5.98
N VAL A 132 -17.78 25.05 5.29
CA VAL A 132 -17.99 24.47 3.95
C VAL A 132 -17.07 25.13 2.94
N ALA A 133 -17.02 26.47 2.90
CA ALA A 133 -16.14 27.21 1.99
C ALA A 133 -14.66 26.85 2.22
N GLU A 134 -14.25 26.77 3.49
CA GLU A 134 -12.91 26.35 3.88
C GLU A 134 -12.59 24.92 3.38
N ALA A 135 -13.48 23.94 3.62
CA ALA A 135 -13.28 22.56 3.23
C ALA A 135 -13.24 22.35 1.70
N LEU A 136 -14.03 23.09 0.94
CA LEU A 136 -13.97 23.09 -0.52
C LEU A 136 -12.66 23.72 -1.03
N GLY A 137 -12.16 24.75 -0.33
CA GLY A 137 -10.87 25.37 -0.63
C GLY A 137 -9.68 24.42 -0.42
N TRP A 138 -9.70 23.56 0.61
CA TRP A 138 -8.63 22.57 0.85
C TRP A 138 -8.38 21.63 -0.32
N LEU A 139 -9.45 21.36 -1.10
CA LEU A 139 -9.46 20.40 -2.21
C LEU A 139 -9.56 21.06 -3.59
N GLY A 140 -9.48 22.40 -3.66
CA GLY A 140 -9.48 23.13 -4.93
C GLY A 140 -10.78 23.00 -5.73
N VAL A 141 -11.94 22.93 -5.03
CA VAL A 141 -13.27 22.81 -5.66
C VAL A 141 -14.25 23.88 -5.12
N ALA A 142 -13.72 25.02 -4.64
CA ALA A 142 -14.53 26.08 -4.06
C ALA A 142 -15.48 26.73 -5.09
N GLU A 143 -15.05 26.84 -6.33
CA GLU A 143 -15.82 27.37 -7.46
C GLU A 143 -17.05 26.51 -7.81
N LEU A 144 -17.03 25.23 -7.42
CA LEU A 144 -18.12 24.30 -7.66
C LEU A 144 -19.19 24.32 -6.54
N ALA A 145 -19.10 25.19 -5.54
CA ALA A 145 -19.96 25.17 -4.36
C ALA A 145 -21.47 25.13 -4.70
N GLU A 146 -21.91 25.89 -5.67
CA GLU A 146 -23.32 25.96 -6.10
C GLU A 146 -23.64 25.01 -7.26
N ALA A 147 -22.66 24.31 -7.82
CA ALA A 147 -22.86 23.37 -8.91
C ALA A 147 -23.71 22.18 -8.47
N PRO A 148 -24.63 21.70 -9.31
CA PRO A 148 -25.35 20.44 -9.07
C PRO A 148 -24.40 19.26 -9.13
N VAL A 149 -24.47 18.33 -8.16
CA VAL A 149 -23.53 17.21 -8.06
C VAL A 149 -23.52 16.27 -9.26
N HIS A 150 -24.60 16.20 -10.04
CA HIS A 150 -24.69 15.36 -11.23
C HIS A 150 -23.89 15.90 -12.43
N THR A 151 -23.38 17.13 -12.35
CA THR A 151 -22.53 17.75 -13.39
C THR A 151 -21.04 17.53 -13.14
N LEU A 152 -20.68 16.96 -11.98
CA LEU A 152 -19.29 16.76 -11.58
C LEU A 152 -18.63 15.62 -12.36
N SER A 153 -17.37 15.83 -12.74
CA SER A 153 -16.48 14.74 -13.14
C SER A 153 -16.20 13.78 -11.99
N GLY A 154 -15.71 12.58 -12.28
CA GLY A 154 -15.36 11.59 -11.26
C GLY A 154 -14.38 12.14 -10.22
N GLY A 155 -13.36 12.88 -10.65
CA GLY A 155 -12.35 13.47 -9.75
C GLY A 155 -12.91 14.57 -8.85
N GLU A 156 -13.78 15.44 -9.40
CA GLU A 156 -14.47 16.47 -8.61
C GLU A 156 -15.42 15.84 -7.59
N ALA A 157 -16.17 14.81 -7.99
CA ALA A 157 -17.07 14.10 -7.08
C ALA A 157 -16.29 13.44 -5.91
N GLN A 158 -15.09 12.88 -6.15
CA GLN A 158 -14.23 12.35 -5.10
C GLN A 158 -13.70 13.44 -4.18
N ARG A 159 -13.27 14.60 -4.71
CA ARG A 159 -12.84 15.75 -3.91
C ARG A 159 -14.00 16.28 -3.04
N VAL A 160 -15.20 16.36 -3.57
CA VAL A 160 -16.39 16.77 -2.82
C VAL A 160 -16.73 15.78 -1.71
N ALA A 161 -16.63 14.46 -1.98
CA ALA A 161 -16.84 13.43 -0.96
C ALA A 161 -15.78 13.50 0.17
N LEU A 162 -14.52 13.78 -0.19
CA LEU A 162 -13.45 13.99 0.78
C LEU A 162 -13.68 15.28 1.59
N ALA A 163 -14.08 16.39 0.96
CA ALA A 163 -14.45 17.63 1.65
C ALA A 163 -15.59 17.42 2.65
N ARG A 164 -16.62 16.64 2.26
CA ARG A 164 -17.77 16.27 3.11
C ARG A 164 -17.33 15.48 4.35
N ALA A 165 -16.31 14.64 4.22
CA ALA A 165 -15.75 13.89 5.35
C ALA A 165 -14.88 14.78 6.25
N LEU A 166 -13.95 15.54 5.68
CA LEU A 166 -12.97 16.36 6.40
C LEU A 166 -13.56 17.58 7.08
N VAL A 167 -14.66 18.19 6.56
CA VAL A 167 -15.34 19.31 7.21
C VAL A 167 -15.81 19.01 8.63
N LEU A 168 -15.98 17.73 8.94
CA LEU A 168 -16.36 17.24 10.27
C LEU A 168 -15.17 17.16 11.24
N ARG A 169 -13.93 17.32 10.75
CA ARG A 169 -12.67 17.18 11.51
C ARG A 169 -12.64 15.87 12.29
N PRO A 170 -12.67 14.73 11.58
CA PRO A 170 -12.74 13.42 12.23
C PRO A 170 -11.43 13.11 12.96
N GLU A 171 -11.53 12.36 14.05
CA GLU A 171 -10.35 11.79 14.70
C GLU A 171 -9.71 10.70 13.83
N LEU A 172 -10.54 9.87 13.17
CA LEU A 172 -10.07 8.89 12.20
C LEU A 172 -10.85 9.02 10.89
N LEU A 173 -10.13 9.15 9.78
CA LEU A 173 -10.67 9.12 8.43
C LEU A 173 -10.41 7.76 7.80
N LEU A 174 -11.45 7.17 7.22
CA LEU A 174 -11.35 5.92 6.46
C LEU A 174 -11.63 6.20 4.98
N LEU A 175 -10.77 5.74 4.10
CA LEU A 175 -10.85 5.92 2.65
C LEU A 175 -10.88 4.54 1.99
N ASP A 176 -11.94 4.21 1.27
CA ASP A 176 -12.08 2.94 0.54
C ASP A 176 -11.90 3.20 -0.95
N GLU A 177 -10.74 2.80 -1.50
CA GLU A 177 -10.36 2.94 -2.91
C GLU A 177 -10.64 4.33 -3.52
N PRO A 178 -10.20 5.43 -2.88
CA PRO A 178 -10.64 6.77 -3.25
C PRO A 178 -10.16 7.24 -4.63
N THR A 179 -9.22 6.52 -5.25
CA THR A 179 -8.68 6.80 -6.59
C THR A 179 -9.25 5.90 -7.67
N ALA A 180 -10.10 4.94 -7.31
CA ALA A 180 -10.67 4.00 -8.27
C ALA A 180 -11.49 4.70 -9.35
N GLY A 181 -11.26 4.33 -10.61
CA GLY A 181 -11.96 4.92 -11.75
C GLY A 181 -11.49 6.32 -12.17
N LEU A 182 -10.46 6.88 -11.51
CA LEU A 182 -9.82 8.11 -11.96
C LEU A 182 -8.76 7.81 -13.03
N ASP A 183 -8.65 8.69 -14.02
CA ASP A 183 -7.55 8.64 -14.97
C ASP A 183 -6.19 8.96 -14.30
N ILE A 184 -5.08 8.61 -14.96
CA ILE A 184 -3.73 8.65 -14.39
C ILE A 184 -3.33 10.06 -13.91
N ALA A 185 -3.68 11.10 -14.66
CA ALA A 185 -3.31 12.48 -14.33
C ALA A 185 -4.11 13.00 -13.12
N VAL A 186 -5.43 12.76 -13.11
CA VAL A 186 -6.32 13.12 -11.99
C VAL A 186 -5.96 12.32 -10.74
N ARG A 187 -5.64 11.03 -10.87
CA ARG A 187 -5.23 10.18 -9.75
C ARG A 187 -4.01 10.74 -9.02
N ARG A 188 -2.98 11.18 -9.76
CA ARG A 188 -1.78 11.75 -9.16
C ARG A 188 -2.10 13.02 -8.33
N SER A 189 -2.81 13.96 -8.91
CA SER A 189 -3.15 15.20 -8.21
C SER A 189 -4.07 14.93 -7.00
N PHE A 190 -4.99 13.97 -7.13
CA PHE A 190 -5.86 13.59 -6.03
C PHE A 190 -5.11 12.95 -4.85
N ARG A 191 -4.06 12.13 -5.08
CA ARG A 191 -3.19 11.61 -4.01
C ARG A 191 -2.53 12.73 -3.21
N GLU A 192 -1.98 13.74 -3.90
CA GLU A 192 -1.37 14.91 -3.26
C GLU A 192 -2.40 15.69 -2.43
N ASP A 193 -3.63 15.83 -2.95
CA ASP A 193 -4.74 16.48 -2.23
C ASP A 193 -5.14 15.68 -0.98
N VAL A 194 -5.26 14.35 -1.11
CA VAL A 194 -5.59 13.45 0.02
C VAL A 194 -4.54 13.57 1.11
N GLU A 195 -3.26 13.41 0.78
CA GLU A 195 -2.18 13.46 1.76
C GLU A 195 -2.18 14.80 2.51
N ARG A 196 -2.16 15.91 1.77
CA ARG A 196 -2.15 17.26 2.34
C ARG A 196 -3.37 17.52 3.23
N ALA A 197 -4.56 17.21 2.74
CA ALA A 197 -5.80 17.51 3.45
C ALA A 197 -6.00 16.60 4.67
N VAL A 198 -5.63 15.32 4.58
CA VAL A 198 -5.71 14.38 5.70
C VAL A 198 -4.76 14.79 6.81
N ARG A 199 -3.49 15.05 6.50
CA ARG A 199 -2.50 15.48 7.50
C ARG A 199 -2.87 16.78 8.21
N ALA A 200 -3.57 17.68 7.52
CA ALA A 200 -3.98 18.98 8.10
C ALA A 200 -5.29 18.92 8.91
N HIS A 201 -6.22 18.02 8.57
CA HIS A 201 -7.62 18.11 9.01
C HIS A 201 -8.20 16.83 9.60
N ALA A 202 -7.46 15.71 9.65
CA ALA A 202 -7.84 14.48 10.34
C ALA A 202 -6.84 14.15 11.46
N GLY A 203 -7.30 13.42 12.47
CA GLY A 203 -6.43 12.94 13.55
C GLY A 203 -5.52 11.78 13.14
N GLY A 204 -5.90 11.05 12.07
CA GLY A 204 -5.19 9.97 11.40
C GLY A 204 -6.07 9.36 10.32
N ALA A 205 -5.53 8.48 9.49
CA ALA A 205 -6.30 7.86 8.42
C ALA A 205 -5.94 6.40 8.16
N VAL A 206 -6.94 5.64 7.67
CA VAL A 206 -6.76 4.32 7.05
C VAL A 206 -7.21 4.41 5.60
N LEU A 207 -6.28 4.15 4.69
CA LEU A 207 -6.51 4.09 3.25
C LEU A 207 -6.59 2.63 2.81
N ILE A 208 -7.73 2.20 2.31
CA ILE A 208 -7.90 0.88 1.73
C ILE A 208 -7.70 0.98 0.22
N THR A 209 -6.82 0.15 -0.32
CA THR A 209 -6.57 0.10 -1.75
C THR A 209 -6.03 -1.27 -2.19
N HIS A 210 -6.18 -1.59 -3.47
CA HIS A 210 -5.50 -2.71 -4.11
C HIS A 210 -4.33 -2.22 -4.99
N ASP A 211 -4.12 -0.91 -5.09
CA ASP A 211 -3.06 -0.30 -5.89
C ASP A 211 -1.87 0.07 -4.98
N ALA A 212 -0.73 -0.60 -5.19
CA ALA A 212 0.49 -0.33 -4.43
C ALA A 212 1.01 1.10 -4.63
N ALA A 213 0.84 1.67 -5.83
CA ALA A 213 1.29 3.03 -6.11
C ALA A 213 0.48 4.06 -5.32
N ASP A 214 -0.81 3.82 -5.04
CA ASP A 214 -1.61 4.66 -4.14
C ASP A 214 -1.14 4.52 -2.69
N ALA A 215 -0.95 3.28 -2.23
CA ALA A 215 -0.48 3.00 -0.88
C ALA A 215 0.88 3.63 -0.60
N PHE A 216 1.86 3.41 -1.49
CA PHE A 216 3.24 3.85 -1.31
C PHE A 216 3.43 5.36 -1.49
N ALA A 217 2.53 6.03 -2.22
CA ALA A 217 2.62 7.48 -2.42
C ALA A 217 2.10 8.29 -1.23
N VAL A 218 1.19 7.74 -0.42
CA VAL A 218 0.44 8.53 0.59
C VAL A 218 0.68 8.03 2.01
N ALA A 219 0.93 6.72 2.19
CA ALA A 219 0.96 6.12 3.52
C ALA A 219 2.34 6.18 4.19
N ASP A 220 2.34 6.38 5.51
CA ASP A 220 3.52 6.26 6.36
C ASP A 220 3.88 4.79 6.59
N ARG A 221 2.85 3.94 6.76
CA ARG A 221 2.97 2.49 6.85
C ARG A 221 1.91 1.80 6.01
N VAL A 222 2.27 0.62 5.51
CA VAL A 222 1.39 -0.23 4.72
C VAL A 222 1.19 -1.54 5.46
N ALA A 223 -0.07 -1.90 5.67
CA ALA A 223 -0.52 -3.17 6.23
C ALA A 223 -1.01 -4.04 5.06
N VAL A 224 -0.39 -5.19 4.85
CA VAL A 224 -0.76 -6.11 3.77
C VAL A 224 -1.71 -7.16 4.32
N LEU A 225 -2.90 -7.22 3.72
CA LEU A 225 -3.96 -8.14 4.09
C LEU A 225 -4.13 -9.21 3.01
N GLU A 226 -3.93 -10.48 3.39
CA GLU A 226 -4.12 -11.65 2.53
C GLU A 226 -5.02 -12.66 3.25
N GLU A 227 -6.04 -13.16 2.58
CA GLU A 227 -6.97 -14.18 3.11
C GLU A 227 -7.55 -13.85 4.50
N GLY A 228 -7.82 -12.58 4.74
CA GLY A 228 -8.37 -12.09 6.02
C GLY A 228 -7.34 -11.87 7.13
N ARG A 229 -6.06 -12.07 6.87
CA ARG A 229 -4.96 -11.95 7.86
C ARG A 229 -3.98 -10.87 7.48
N LEU A 230 -3.37 -10.25 8.48
CA LEU A 230 -2.27 -9.31 8.28
C LEU A 230 -0.98 -10.11 8.07
N THR A 231 -0.48 -10.08 6.83
CA THR A 231 0.75 -10.81 6.46
C THR A 231 2.00 -10.00 6.79
N GLN A 232 1.94 -8.69 6.59
CA GLN A 232 3.08 -7.80 6.86
C GLN A 232 2.60 -6.38 7.11
N MET A 233 3.31 -5.65 7.99
CA MET A 233 3.11 -4.22 8.20
C MET A 233 4.46 -3.51 8.37
N GLY A 234 4.62 -2.38 7.69
CA GLY A 234 5.86 -1.60 7.76
C GLY A 234 5.82 -0.39 6.85
N THR A 235 6.93 0.36 6.80
CA THR A 235 7.06 1.45 5.83
C THR A 235 7.13 0.88 4.41
N PRO A 236 6.76 1.65 3.36
CA PRO A 236 6.92 1.24 1.97
C PRO A 236 8.34 0.72 1.65
N ALA A 237 9.37 1.38 2.19
CA ALA A 237 10.75 0.98 2.01
C ALA A 237 11.06 -0.38 2.69
N ALA A 238 10.53 -0.64 3.89
CA ALA A 238 10.72 -1.90 4.58
C ALA A 238 10.06 -3.07 3.83
N LEU A 239 8.81 -2.87 3.33
CA LEU A 239 8.14 -3.88 2.53
C LEU A 239 8.89 -4.19 1.24
N ALA A 240 9.45 -3.16 0.58
CA ALA A 240 10.24 -3.34 -0.63
C ALA A 240 11.59 -4.03 -0.37
N ALA A 241 12.22 -3.78 0.79
CA ALA A 241 13.51 -4.38 1.15
C ALA A 241 13.37 -5.85 1.57
N ALA A 242 12.31 -6.19 2.32
CA ALA A 242 12.09 -7.51 2.89
C ALA A 242 10.61 -7.91 2.79
N PRO A 243 10.09 -8.23 1.59
CA PRO A 243 8.72 -8.69 1.45
C PRO A 243 8.52 -10.04 2.14
N ALA A 244 7.39 -10.20 2.88
CA ALA A 244 7.09 -11.41 3.63
C ALA A 244 6.37 -12.49 2.82
N SER A 245 5.77 -12.12 1.69
CA SER A 245 5.06 -13.05 0.82
C SER A 245 5.32 -12.75 -0.65
N THR A 246 4.98 -13.71 -1.51
CA THR A 246 5.05 -13.54 -2.97
C THR A 246 4.14 -12.41 -3.45
N PHE A 247 3.03 -12.19 -2.76
CA PHE A 247 2.11 -11.10 -3.03
C PHE A 247 2.77 -9.74 -2.74
N VAL A 248 3.42 -9.58 -1.57
CA VAL A 248 4.16 -8.37 -1.23
C VAL A 248 5.31 -8.14 -2.22
N ALA A 249 6.04 -9.20 -2.58
CA ALA A 249 7.11 -9.14 -3.56
C ALA A 249 6.62 -8.61 -4.93
N ALA A 250 5.50 -9.13 -5.44
CA ALA A 250 4.91 -8.67 -6.69
C ALA A 250 4.53 -7.18 -6.65
N PHE A 251 3.95 -6.72 -5.55
CA PHE A 251 3.60 -5.30 -5.36
C PHE A 251 4.81 -4.38 -5.27
N THR A 252 5.93 -4.87 -4.78
CA THR A 252 7.18 -4.10 -4.66
C THR A 252 8.05 -4.17 -5.92
N GLY A 253 7.48 -4.71 -7.02
CA GLY A 253 8.13 -4.74 -8.33
C GLY A 253 9.09 -5.91 -8.51
N GLN A 254 9.01 -6.94 -7.67
CA GLN A 254 9.79 -8.15 -7.86
C GLN A 254 9.10 -9.08 -8.89
N GLU A 255 9.90 -9.71 -9.73
CA GLU A 255 9.43 -10.77 -10.62
C GLU A 255 9.58 -12.12 -9.90
N LEU A 256 8.53 -12.92 -9.90
CA LEU A 256 8.58 -14.28 -9.42
C LEU A 256 9.37 -15.13 -10.41
N LEU A 257 10.50 -15.70 -9.94
CA LEU A 257 11.28 -16.60 -10.76
C LEU A 257 10.61 -17.94 -10.90
N LEU A 258 10.44 -18.66 -9.81
CA LEU A 258 10.01 -20.07 -9.89
C LEU A 258 9.69 -20.66 -8.52
N HIS A 259 8.93 -21.76 -8.56
CA HIS A 259 8.89 -22.75 -7.51
C HIS A 259 10.19 -23.56 -7.51
N GLY A 260 10.76 -23.81 -6.36
CA GLY A 260 11.95 -24.63 -6.19
C GLY A 260 11.94 -25.42 -4.90
N THR A 261 12.87 -26.35 -4.79
CA THR A 261 13.09 -27.13 -3.57
C THR A 261 14.50 -26.86 -3.07
N VAL A 262 14.66 -26.62 -1.78
CA VAL A 262 15.98 -26.48 -1.16
C VAL A 262 16.71 -27.83 -1.22
N GLU A 263 17.81 -27.90 -1.98
CA GLU A 263 18.68 -29.09 -2.00
C GLU A 263 19.54 -29.16 -0.74
N THR A 264 20.22 -28.07 -0.43
CA THR A 264 21.12 -27.96 0.72
C THR A 264 21.12 -26.55 1.28
N VAL A 265 21.55 -26.42 2.52
CA VAL A 265 21.87 -25.13 3.16
C VAL A 265 23.38 -25.10 3.34
N ASP A 266 24.05 -24.10 2.76
CA ASP A 266 25.49 -23.94 2.88
C ASP A 266 25.90 -23.49 4.31
N PRO A 267 27.15 -23.65 4.73
CA PRO A 267 27.58 -23.28 6.08
C PRO A 267 27.42 -21.79 6.43
N ASP A 268 27.38 -20.92 5.42
CA ASP A 268 27.12 -19.48 5.53
C ASP A 268 25.63 -19.13 5.54
N GLY A 269 24.74 -20.14 5.55
CA GLY A 269 23.29 -19.99 5.62
C GLY A 269 22.61 -19.77 4.26
N LEU A 270 23.33 -19.74 3.15
CA LEU A 270 22.73 -19.63 1.82
C LEU A 270 22.04 -20.93 1.41
N LEU A 271 20.93 -20.80 0.68
CA LEU A 271 20.15 -21.92 0.18
C LEU A 271 20.57 -22.27 -1.25
N ARG A 272 20.85 -23.56 -1.49
CA ARG A 272 20.91 -24.08 -2.86
C ARG A 272 19.51 -24.57 -3.25
N VAL A 273 18.88 -23.85 -4.15
CA VAL A 273 17.51 -24.12 -4.57
C VAL A 273 17.53 -24.76 -5.96
N LEU A 274 16.96 -25.94 -6.08
CA LEU A 274 16.67 -26.57 -7.37
C LEU A 274 15.29 -26.14 -7.83
N THR A 275 15.24 -25.41 -8.92
CA THR A 275 13.97 -24.94 -9.51
C THR A 275 13.25 -26.10 -10.24
N SER A 276 11.94 -25.95 -10.46
CA SER A 276 11.14 -26.90 -11.25
C SER A 276 11.65 -27.10 -12.69
N GLY A 277 12.41 -26.12 -13.21
CA GLY A 277 13.10 -26.22 -14.52
C GLY A 277 14.48 -26.87 -14.44
N GLY A 278 14.89 -27.45 -13.31
CA GLY A 278 16.19 -28.15 -13.16
C GLY A 278 17.38 -27.21 -12.99
N VAL A 279 17.18 -25.93 -12.76
CA VAL A 279 18.24 -24.94 -12.56
C VAL A 279 18.56 -24.78 -11.08
N ARG A 280 19.85 -24.75 -10.74
CA ARG A 280 20.31 -24.47 -9.38
C ARG A 280 20.54 -22.98 -9.20
N LEU A 281 19.98 -22.44 -8.12
CA LEU A 281 20.15 -21.06 -7.66
C LEU A 281 20.80 -21.06 -6.27
N LEU A 282 21.71 -20.13 -6.04
CA LEU A 282 22.16 -19.77 -4.70
C LEU A 282 21.42 -18.52 -4.24
N ALA A 283 20.66 -18.60 -3.13
CA ALA A 283 19.80 -17.53 -2.65
C ALA A 283 19.87 -17.43 -1.12
N PRO A 284 19.60 -16.24 -0.52
CA PRO A 284 19.52 -16.12 0.94
C PRO A 284 18.26 -16.83 1.45
N PRO A 285 18.22 -17.22 2.74
CA PRO A 285 17.00 -17.70 3.37
C PRO A 285 15.93 -16.59 3.38
N PRO A 286 14.64 -16.94 3.56
CA PRO A 286 13.57 -15.96 3.76
C PRO A 286 13.98 -14.95 4.84
N ALA A 287 13.75 -13.66 4.57
CA ALA A 287 13.93 -12.64 5.58
C ALA A 287 12.96 -12.92 6.74
N ALA A 288 13.43 -12.86 7.97
CA ALA A 288 12.55 -12.87 9.12
C ALA A 288 11.69 -11.60 9.04
N ALA A 289 10.45 -11.73 8.57
CA ALA A 289 9.48 -10.65 8.68
C ALA A 289 9.10 -10.52 10.14
N GLU A 290 9.41 -9.38 10.75
CA GLU A 290 8.93 -9.02 12.08
C GLU A 290 7.63 -8.19 11.93
N PRO A 291 6.44 -8.80 11.89
CA PRO A 291 5.28 -8.16 12.46
C PRO A 291 5.25 -8.49 13.96
N PRO A 292 4.81 -7.60 14.85
CA PRO A 292 4.53 -7.97 16.23
C PRO A 292 3.49 -9.10 16.22
N GLY A 293 3.88 -10.28 16.72
CA GLY A 293 2.99 -11.46 16.84
C GLY A 293 3.23 -12.61 15.86
N THR A 294 4.10 -12.49 14.87
CA THR A 294 4.44 -13.65 14.03
C THR A 294 5.63 -14.41 14.59
N HIS A 295 5.45 -15.71 14.77
CA HIS A 295 6.58 -16.62 14.99
C HIS A 295 7.53 -16.51 13.81
N ALA A 296 8.80 -16.22 14.07
CA ALA A 296 9.84 -16.27 13.04
C ALA A 296 9.74 -17.63 12.33
N ALA A 297 9.52 -17.62 11.01
CA ALA A 297 9.51 -18.85 10.25
C ALA A 297 10.88 -19.54 10.43
N GLU A 298 10.88 -20.81 10.82
CA GLU A 298 12.13 -21.58 10.85
C GLU A 298 12.80 -21.50 9.47
N PRO A 299 14.14 -21.33 9.42
CA PRO A 299 14.84 -21.32 8.14
C PRO A 299 14.52 -22.60 7.36
N PRO A 300 14.29 -22.52 6.05
CA PRO A 300 13.94 -23.69 5.24
C PRO A 300 15.03 -24.75 5.33
N ARG A 301 14.62 -26.00 5.59
CA ARG A 301 15.50 -27.15 5.61
C ARG A 301 15.60 -27.77 4.22
N ALA A 302 16.61 -28.62 4.00
CA ALA A 302 16.66 -29.42 2.78
C ALA A 302 15.34 -30.19 2.57
N GLY A 303 14.83 -30.16 1.36
CA GLY A 303 13.52 -30.70 0.97
C GLY A 303 12.36 -29.71 1.09
N ALA A 304 12.54 -28.54 1.68
CA ALA A 304 11.50 -27.51 1.78
C ALA A 304 11.21 -26.90 0.40
N ALA A 305 9.92 -26.73 0.09
CA ALA A 305 9.48 -26.00 -1.09
C ALA A 305 9.60 -24.49 -0.83
N VAL A 306 10.10 -23.74 -1.81
CA VAL A 306 10.29 -22.31 -1.74
C VAL A 306 9.96 -21.62 -3.07
N HIS A 307 9.51 -20.39 -2.97
CA HIS A 307 9.45 -19.46 -4.10
C HIS A 307 10.71 -18.59 -4.12
N VAL A 308 11.22 -18.29 -5.32
CA VAL A 308 12.33 -17.37 -5.51
C VAL A 308 11.90 -16.19 -6.35
N ALA A 309 12.20 -14.96 -5.92
CA ALA A 309 11.92 -13.72 -6.64
C ALA A 309 13.17 -12.86 -6.77
N TYR A 310 13.15 -11.93 -7.73
CA TYR A 310 14.21 -10.97 -7.99
C TYR A 310 13.63 -9.67 -8.53
N ARG A 311 14.42 -8.61 -8.60
CA ARG A 311 14.06 -7.36 -9.28
C ARG A 311 14.68 -7.32 -10.67
N PRO A 312 13.93 -6.86 -11.71
CA PRO A 312 14.47 -6.74 -13.08
C PRO A 312 15.74 -5.88 -13.19
N GLU A 313 15.90 -4.88 -12.33
CA GLU A 313 17.09 -4.03 -12.24
C GLU A 313 18.33 -4.74 -11.70
N ASP A 314 18.16 -5.85 -10.97
CA ASP A 314 19.25 -6.66 -10.41
C ASP A 314 19.83 -7.67 -11.44
N VAL A 315 19.19 -7.83 -12.59
CA VAL A 315 19.65 -8.69 -13.67
C VAL A 315 20.68 -7.92 -14.52
N ALA A 316 21.94 -8.26 -14.36
CA ALA A 316 22.99 -7.77 -15.26
C ALA A 316 23.10 -8.66 -16.49
N LEU A 317 23.36 -8.06 -17.64
CA LEU A 317 23.62 -8.77 -18.92
C LEU A 317 25.06 -8.55 -19.35
N ALA A 318 25.69 -9.61 -19.85
CA ALA A 318 27.02 -9.57 -20.46
C ALA A 318 27.01 -10.18 -21.87
N ALA A 319 27.82 -9.64 -22.77
CA ALA A 319 28.05 -10.23 -24.07
C ALA A 319 29.12 -11.34 -23.93
N GLY A 320 28.72 -12.59 -24.22
CA GLY A 320 29.63 -13.73 -24.15
C GLY A 320 29.86 -14.30 -22.73
N HIS A 321 30.56 -15.41 -22.66
CA HIS A 321 30.93 -16.11 -21.44
C HIS A 321 32.33 -15.62 -21.03
N GLU A 322 32.40 -14.68 -20.10
CA GLU A 322 33.66 -14.29 -19.47
C GLU A 322 33.89 -15.09 -18.21
N GLU A 323 34.97 -15.90 -18.17
CA GLU A 323 35.37 -16.70 -17.00
C GLU A 323 36.08 -15.88 -15.90
N ALA A 324 36.08 -14.56 -15.97
CA ALA A 324 36.73 -13.74 -14.95
C ALA A 324 36.11 -14.00 -13.55
N PRO A 325 36.96 -14.08 -12.49
CA PRO A 325 36.48 -14.19 -11.12
C PRO A 325 35.48 -13.10 -10.82
N SER A 326 34.30 -13.46 -10.27
CA SER A 326 33.21 -12.52 -10.05
C SER A 326 32.45 -12.92 -8.79
N SER A 327 31.95 -11.92 -8.05
CA SER A 327 31.04 -12.12 -6.92
C SER A 327 29.65 -12.57 -7.33
N VAL A 328 29.36 -12.68 -8.64
CA VAL A 328 28.07 -13.14 -9.17
C VAL A 328 28.14 -14.65 -9.38
N VAL A 329 27.37 -15.38 -8.61
CA VAL A 329 27.34 -16.85 -8.61
C VAL A 329 26.25 -17.45 -9.50
N ASN A 330 25.12 -16.77 -9.63
CA ASN A 330 24.01 -17.21 -10.49
C ASN A 330 24.23 -16.65 -11.89
N ARG A 331 24.66 -17.51 -12.84
CA ARG A 331 24.91 -17.14 -14.24
C ARG A 331 24.19 -18.09 -15.17
N PHE A 332 23.49 -17.55 -16.16
CA PHE A 332 22.67 -18.31 -17.08
C PHE A 332 22.87 -17.87 -18.52
N PRO A 333 23.08 -18.79 -19.46
CA PRO A 333 23.01 -18.48 -20.88
C PRO A 333 21.55 -18.16 -21.23
N VAL A 334 21.33 -17.01 -21.87
CA VAL A 334 19.99 -16.52 -22.23
C VAL A 334 19.98 -16.03 -23.67
N ARG A 335 18.79 -16.00 -24.26
CA ARG A 335 18.51 -15.38 -25.54
C ARG A 335 17.51 -14.23 -25.33
N VAL A 336 17.76 -13.11 -25.99
CA VAL A 336 16.84 -11.98 -25.98
C VAL A 336 15.57 -12.36 -26.75
N ALA A 337 14.42 -12.38 -26.08
CA ALA A 337 13.12 -12.63 -26.69
C ALA A 337 12.45 -11.35 -27.18
N ALA A 338 12.52 -10.28 -26.40
CA ALA A 338 11.93 -9.00 -26.75
C ALA A 338 12.65 -7.85 -26.03
N VAL A 339 12.66 -6.68 -26.68
CA VAL A 339 13.18 -5.43 -26.12
C VAL A 339 12.09 -4.38 -26.24
N THR A 340 11.61 -3.85 -25.12
CA THR A 340 10.51 -2.87 -25.08
C THR A 340 10.90 -1.62 -24.31
N PRO A 341 10.56 -0.41 -24.79
CA PRO A 341 10.79 0.81 -24.04
C PRO A 341 10.03 0.84 -22.72
N ALA A 342 10.68 1.31 -21.65
CA ALA A 342 10.11 1.49 -20.32
C ALA A 342 10.54 2.87 -19.76
N GLY A 343 9.97 3.94 -20.29
CA GLY A 343 10.39 5.31 -19.99
C GLY A 343 11.85 5.58 -20.42
N PRO A 344 12.73 6.00 -19.49
CA PRO A 344 14.17 6.21 -19.76
C PRO A 344 14.95 4.89 -19.85
N LEU A 345 14.34 3.78 -19.45
CA LEU A 345 14.92 2.45 -19.43
C LEU A 345 14.37 1.58 -20.56
N VAL A 346 14.91 0.37 -20.66
CA VAL A 346 14.50 -0.66 -21.61
C VAL A 346 14.26 -1.94 -20.84
N ARG A 347 13.08 -2.53 -21.02
CA ARG A 347 12.73 -3.85 -20.49
C ARG A 347 13.10 -4.91 -21.51
N VAL A 348 13.97 -5.84 -21.11
CA VAL A 348 14.45 -6.93 -21.93
C VAL A 348 13.91 -8.23 -21.39
N ARG A 349 13.09 -8.93 -22.18
CA ARG A 349 12.61 -10.27 -21.87
C ARG A 349 13.62 -11.28 -22.40
N LEU A 350 13.99 -12.22 -21.55
CA LEU A 350 15.02 -13.23 -21.79
C LEU A 350 14.42 -14.62 -21.73
N GLU A 351 14.83 -15.46 -22.66
CA GLU A 351 14.53 -16.89 -22.72
C GLU A 351 15.81 -17.68 -22.43
N GLY A 352 15.69 -18.78 -21.69
CA GLY A 352 16.82 -19.62 -21.31
C GLY A 352 16.38 -20.68 -20.30
N PRO A 353 17.32 -21.22 -19.53
CA PRO A 353 17.02 -22.18 -18.47
C PRO A 353 16.02 -21.61 -17.44
N LEU A 354 16.02 -20.28 -17.27
CA LEU A 354 15.04 -19.51 -16.50
C LEU A 354 14.50 -18.38 -17.37
N PRO A 355 13.17 -18.17 -17.43
CA PRO A 355 12.60 -16.98 -18.04
C PRO A 355 12.90 -15.77 -17.17
N LEU A 356 13.71 -14.81 -17.64
CA LEU A 356 14.12 -13.63 -16.90
C LEU A 356 13.64 -12.36 -17.59
N VAL A 357 13.49 -11.31 -16.80
CA VAL A 357 13.29 -9.94 -17.27
C VAL A 357 14.41 -9.08 -16.72
N ALA A 358 15.06 -8.30 -17.57
CA ALA A 358 16.05 -7.31 -17.16
C ALA A 358 15.56 -5.90 -17.45
N LEU A 359 15.91 -4.94 -16.59
CA LEU A 359 15.64 -3.52 -16.80
C LEU A 359 16.97 -2.78 -16.88
N LEU A 360 17.27 -2.19 -18.05
CA LEU A 360 18.56 -1.61 -18.39
C LEU A 360 18.40 -0.18 -18.89
N THR A 361 19.50 0.60 -18.85
CA THR A 361 19.54 1.89 -19.56
C THR A 361 19.58 1.64 -21.08
N ARG A 362 19.05 2.59 -21.87
CA ARG A 362 19.13 2.52 -23.33
C ARG A 362 20.58 2.38 -23.80
N GLN A 363 21.50 3.15 -23.23
CA GLN A 363 22.91 3.10 -23.54
C GLN A 363 23.52 1.71 -23.31
N SER A 364 23.12 1.03 -22.23
CA SER A 364 23.58 -0.35 -21.96
C SER A 364 23.02 -1.33 -22.99
N ALA A 365 21.76 -1.22 -23.36
CA ALA A 365 21.13 -2.07 -24.36
C ALA A 365 21.76 -1.88 -25.75
N GLU A 366 22.06 -0.63 -26.15
CA GLU A 366 22.76 -0.31 -27.38
C GLU A 366 24.20 -0.83 -27.40
N ARG A 367 24.96 -0.62 -26.31
CA ARG A 367 26.34 -1.10 -26.17
C ARG A 367 26.43 -2.63 -26.27
N LEU A 368 25.45 -3.35 -25.74
CA LEU A 368 25.35 -4.80 -25.83
C LEU A 368 24.64 -5.29 -27.08
N ALA A 369 24.24 -4.38 -27.99
CA ALA A 369 23.51 -4.68 -29.24
C ALA A 369 22.30 -5.61 -29.01
N LEU A 370 21.53 -5.38 -27.93
CA LEU A 370 20.41 -6.25 -27.53
C LEU A 370 19.25 -6.10 -28.50
N VAL A 371 19.07 -7.08 -29.35
CA VAL A 371 17.91 -7.24 -30.24
C VAL A 371 17.37 -8.66 -30.11
N PRO A 372 16.11 -8.91 -30.46
CA PRO A 372 15.55 -10.27 -30.42
C PRO A 372 16.45 -11.27 -31.15
N GLY A 373 16.73 -12.41 -30.50
CA GLY A 373 17.61 -13.48 -31.02
C GLY A 373 19.06 -13.43 -30.54
N VAL A 374 19.53 -12.29 -29.99
CA VAL A 374 20.90 -12.19 -29.46
C VAL A 374 21.09 -13.06 -28.23
N HIS A 375 22.22 -13.77 -28.18
CA HIS A 375 22.65 -14.55 -27.01
C HIS A 375 23.44 -13.67 -26.03
N ALA A 376 23.16 -13.81 -24.76
CA ALA A 376 23.80 -13.09 -23.67
C ALA A 376 23.96 -14.01 -22.44
N GLU A 377 24.72 -13.56 -21.46
CA GLU A 377 24.76 -14.19 -20.13
C GLU A 377 23.99 -13.30 -19.15
N ALA A 378 22.95 -13.82 -18.52
CA ALA A 378 22.29 -13.19 -17.41
C ALA A 378 23.02 -13.49 -16.10
N ARG A 379 23.24 -12.47 -15.30
CA ARG A 379 24.02 -12.50 -14.07
C ARG A 379 23.18 -11.95 -12.91
N LEU A 380 23.03 -12.76 -11.84
CA LEU A 380 22.29 -12.41 -10.64
C LEU A 380 23.12 -12.68 -9.40
N LYS A 381 23.30 -11.67 -8.54
CA LYS A 381 23.92 -11.87 -7.22
C LYS A 381 22.99 -12.69 -6.35
N ALA A 382 23.52 -13.61 -5.54
CA ALA A 382 22.72 -14.33 -4.55
C ALA A 382 21.95 -13.37 -3.63
N ALA A 383 22.60 -12.29 -3.17
CA ALA A 383 21.99 -11.27 -2.31
C ALA A 383 20.84 -10.47 -2.97
N ALA A 384 20.71 -10.52 -4.30
CA ALA A 384 19.61 -9.88 -5.03
C ALA A 384 18.34 -10.75 -5.11
N LEU A 385 18.48 -12.03 -4.80
CA LEU A 385 17.33 -12.94 -4.75
C LEU A 385 16.59 -12.83 -3.41
N ARG A 386 15.31 -13.15 -3.45
CA ARG A 386 14.45 -13.28 -2.26
C ARG A 386 13.79 -14.65 -2.30
N THR A 387 13.74 -15.31 -1.16
CA THR A 387 13.06 -16.59 -1.01
C THR A 387 11.86 -16.44 -0.08
N PHE A 388 10.81 -17.20 -0.37
CA PHE A 388 9.58 -17.25 0.41
C PHE A 388 9.20 -18.70 0.61
N PRO A 389 8.57 -19.08 1.74
CA PRO A 389 7.92 -20.39 1.87
C PRO A 389 6.89 -20.57 0.76
N ALA A 390 6.79 -21.79 0.20
CA ALA A 390 5.82 -22.14 -0.84
C ALA A 390 4.46 -22.47 -0.25
#